data_c8bfe2e64308aa797143b7ab6e9a9ee1
#
_entry.id   c8bfe2e64308aa797143b7ab6e9a9ee1
#
_cell.length_a   1.000
_cell.length_b   1.000
_cell.length_c   1.000
_cell.angle_alpha   90.00
_cell.angle_beta   90.00
_cell.angle_gamma   90.00
#
_symmetry.space_group_name_H-M   'P 1'
#
loop_
_entity.id
_entity.type
_entity.pdbx_description
1 polymer ?
#
loop_
_entity_poly.entity_id
_entity_poly.type
_entity_poly.pdbx_seq_one_letter_code
_entity_poly.pdbx_strand_id
1 'polypeptide(L)'
;NWEFMGPTMHGVPVWIRSKLNEIRKAMGLGVSSVDFLHQNQFGFWAPCVRRISNNLYRMYYVVTIPGTINGAGTWSERCFIGLMETSNPADIDSWEDKGFVVTNYSDRELNFNVSTTDYAHCYFKYNAIDPSLIINEKGEHWLIYGSWHSKLSRHGGACL
;
A
#
# COMPACT_ATOMS: atom_id res chain seq x y z
N ASN A 1 20.60 17.52 16.63
CA ASN A 1 21.24 16.74 15.60
C ASN A 1 20.37 15.55 15.21
N TRP A 2 20.36 15.21 13.93
CA TRP A 2 19.70 14.00 13.43
C TRP A 2 20.73 12.90 13.34
N GLU A 3 20.35 11.68 13.75
CA GLU A 3 21.15 10.48 13.62
C GLU A 3 20.39 9.46 12.77
N PHE A 4 21.06 8.87 11.78
CA PHE A 4 20.47 7.82 10.96
C PHE A 4 20.60 6.49 11.68
N MET A 5 19.47 5.91 12.08
CA MET A 5 19.42 4.65 12.85
C MET A 5 19.36 3.40 11.96
N GLY A 6 19.10 3.54 10.67
CA GLY A 6 18.96 2.44 9.73
C GLY A 6 17.51 2.21 9.26
N PRO A 7 17.29 1.23 8.37
CA PRO A 7 15.97 0.85 7.91
C PRO A 7 15.24 -0.01 8.93
N THR A 8 13.95 0.23 9.10
CA THR A 8 13.07 -0.62 9.93
C THR A 8 12.52 -1.83 9.18
N MET A 9 12.67 -1.86 7.85
CA MET A 9 12.19 -2.94 7.00
C MET A 9 13.36 -3.63 6.30
N HIS A 10 13.52 -4.93 6.54
CA HIS A 10 14.65 -5.74 6.09
C HIS A 10 14.26 -6.71 4.97
N GLY A 11 13.55 -6.25 3.98
CA GLY A 11 13.14 -7.07 2.84
C GLY A 11 11.73 -6.74 2.36
N VAL A 12 11.28 -7.49 1.37
CA VAL A 12 9.91 -7.38 0.88
C VAL A 12 9.00 -8.16 1.83
N PRO A 13 7.96 -7.53 2.41
CA PRO A 13 7.02 -8.23 3.29
C PRO A 13 6.43 -9.49 2.65
N VAL A 14 6.44 -10.59 3.41
CA VAL A 14 6.09 -11.92 2.88
C VAL A 14 4.66 -12.04 2.38
N TRP A 15 3.75 -11.24 2.92
CA TRP A 15 2.34 -11.24 2.55
C TRP A 15 2.05 -10.65 1.15
N ILE A 16 2.97 -9.82 0.63
CA ILE A 16 2.75 -9.07 -0.62
C ILE A 16 2.50 -10.01 -1.80
N ARG A 17 3.34 -11.06 -1.94
CA ARG A 17 3.21 -12.01 -3.05
C ARG A 17 1.84 -12.69 -3.07
N SER A 18 1.40 -13.19 -1.93
CA SER A 18 0.11 -13.89 -1.83
C SER A 18 -1.05 -12.94 -2.09
N LYS A 19 -1.01 -11.74 -1.51
CA LYS A 19 -2.07 -10.74 -1.67
C LYS A 19 -2.15 -10.20 -3.10
N LEU A 20 -1.02 -9.94 -3.73
CA LEU A 20 -0.99 -9.53 -5.13
C LEU A 20 -1.60 -10.60 -6.04
N ASN A 21 -1.21 -11.86 -5.87
CA ASN A 21 -1.70 -12.95 -6.70
C ASN A 21 -3.18 -13.27 -6.45
N GLU A 22 -3.67 -13.10 -5.23
CA GLU A 22 -5.10 -13.18 -4.89
C GLU A 22 -5.90 -12.17 -5.74
N ILE A 23 -5.46 -10.91 -5.74
CA ILE A 23 -6.11 -9.84 -6.47
C ILE A 23 -6.01 -10.06 -8.00
N ARG A 24 -4.83 -10.43 -8.50
CA ARG A 24 -4.64 -10.76 -9.91
C ARG A 24 -5.57 -11.89 -10.37
N LYS A 25 -5.71 -12.93 -9.55
CA LYS A 25 -6.65 -14.04 -9.82
C LYS A 25 -8.11 -13.55 -9.86
N ALA A 26 -8.52 -12.71 -8.93
CA ALA A 26 -9.86 -12.11 -8.93
C ALA A 26 -10.13 -11.25 -10.17
N MET A 27 -9.09 -10.68 -10.76
CA MET A 27 -9.14 -9.92 -12.01
C MET A 27 -9.01 -10.78 -13.28
N GLY A 28 -8.89 -12.09 -13.16
CA GLY A 28 -8.68 -13.00 -14.30
C GLY A 28 -7.26 -12.94 -14.87
N LEU A 29 -6.28 -12.43 -14.11
CA LEU A 29 -4.89 -12.34 -14.50
C LEU A 29 -4.09 -13.55 -14.00
N GLY A 30 -2.99 -13.85 -14.70
CA GLY A 30 -2.01 -14.82 -14.23
C GLY A 30 -1.26 -14.32 -12.98
N VAL A 31 -0.46 -15.21 -12.39
CA VAL A 31 0.42 -14.85 -11.27
C VAL A 31 1.42 -13.75 -11.69
N SER A 32 1.84 -12.95 -10.73
CA SER A 32 2.84 -11.92 -10.95
C SER A 32 4.21 -12.55 -11.27
N SER A 33 4.89 -11.98 -12.26
CA SER A 33 6.27 -12.32 -12.59
C SER A 33 7.32 -11.50 -11.82
N VAL A 34 6.88 -10.66 -10.91
CA VAL A 34 7.78 -9.82 -10.11
C VAL A 34 8.68 -10.67 -9.23
N ASP A 35 9.96 -10.31 -9.20
CA ASP A 35 10.93 -10.93 -8.29
C ASP A 35 10.81 -10.32 -6.89
N PHE A 36 10.21 -11.06 -5.98
CA PHE A 36 10.00 -10.64 -4.59
C PHE A 36 11.26 -10.75 -3.70
N LEU A 37 12.36 -11.25 -4.24
CA LEU A 37 13.61 -11.32 -3.49
C LEU A 37 14.42 -10.03 -3.58
N HIS A 38 14.14 -9.18 -4.55
CA HIS A 38 14.86 -7.93 -4.79
C HIS A 38 14.09 -6.72 -4.27
N GLN A 39 14.31 -6.38 -3.01
CA GLN A 39 13.64 -5.24 -2.33
C GLN A 39 13.82 -3.91 -3.08
N ASN A 40 14.95 -3.69 -3.74
CA ASN A 40 15.24 -2.46 -4.48
C ASN A 40 14.36 -2.22 -5.71
N GLN A 41 13.57 -3.22 -6.11
CA GLN A 41 12.58 -3.07 -7.19
C GLN A 41 11.25 -2.50 -6.67
N PHE A 42 11.03 -2.53 -5.36
CA PHE A 42 9.82 -2.04 -4.72
C PHE A 42 10.03 -0.61 -4.23
N GLY A 43 9.00 0.22 -4.32
CA GLY A 43 8.99 1.52 -3.65
C GLY A 43 8.34 1.39 -2.27
N PHE A 44 9.03 1.87 -1.25
CA PHE A 44 8.46 2.03 0.09
C PHE A 44 8.31 3.51 0.34
N TRP A 45 7.07 3.98 0.53
CA TRP A 45 6.77 5.40 0.54
C TRP A 45 5.95 5.83 1.75
N ALA A 46 6.00 7.16 1.99
CA ALA A 46 5.10 7.93 2.81
C ALA A 46 4.69 7.23 4.12
N PRO A 47 5.64 6.83 4.98
CA PRO A 47 5.29 6.21 6.26
C PRO A 47 4.58 7.21 7.17
N CYS A 48 3.53 6.76 7.83
CA CYS A 48 2.87 7.49 8.91
C CYS A 48 3.09 6.74 10.23
N VAL A 49 3.88 7.33 11.12
CA VAL A 49 4.14 6.76 12.44
C VAL A 49 3.29 7.48 13.49
N ARG A 50 2.59 6.71 14.33
CA ARG A 50 1.80 7.23 15.44
C ARG A 50 2.04 6.44 16.72
N ARG A 51 2.16 7.16 17.82
CA ARG A 51 2.09 6.57 19.15
C ARG A 51 0.63 6.28 19.49
N ILE A 52 0.33 5.03 19.79
CA ILE A 52 -1.03 4.57 20.12
C ILE A 52 -1.22 4.51 21.63
N SER A 53 -0.19 4.07 22.34
CA SER A 53 -0.17 3.99 23.80
C SER A 53 1.25 4.17 24.30
N ASN A 54 1.46 4.00 25.62
CA ASN A 54 2.80 4.07 26.18
C ASN A 54 3.76 3.02 25.60
N ASN A 55 3.22 1.86 25.20
CA ASN A 55 4.01 0.71 24.76
C ASN A 55 3.63 0.25 23.36
N LEU A 56 3.00 1.11 22.54
CA LEU A 56 2.62 0.75 21.20
C LEU A 56 2.77 1.93 20.25
N TYR A 57 3.55 1.72 19.21
CA TYR A 57 3.67 2.58 18.04
C TYR A 57 3.24 1.82 16.81
N ARG A 58 2.57 2.50 15.90
CA ARG A 58 2.15 1.99 14.59
C ARG A 58 2.81 2.79 13.48
N MET A 59 3.28 2.10 12.47
CA MET A 59 3.74 2.67 11.23
C MET A 59 2.93 2.07 10.08
N TYR A 60 2.11 2.90 9.44
CA TYR A 60 1.51 2.57 8.17
C TYR A 60 2.49 2.97 7.07
N TYR A 61 2.74 2.08 6.13
CA TYR A 61 3.66 2.29 5.03
C TYR A 61 3.04 1.91 3.71
N VAL A 62 3.47 2.55 2.64
CA VAL A 62 3.08 2.17 1.28
C VAL A 62 4.14 1.26 0.71
N VAL A 63 3.72 0.20 0.03
CA VAL A 63 4.59 -0.55 -0.87
C VAL A 63 4.03 -0.51 -2.29
N THR A 64 4.87 -0.11 -3.24
CA THR A 64 4.53 -0.10 -4.66
C THR A 64 5.11 -1.32 -5.33
N ILE A 65 4.27 -2.04 -6.04
CA ILE A 65 4.65 -3.25 -6.75
C ILE A 65 5.14 -2.85 -8.14
N PRO A 66 6.38 -3.20 -8.53
CA PRO A 66 6.90 -2.89 -9.86
C PRO A 66 6.12 -3.64 -10.94
N GLY A 67 6.15 -3.11 -12.14
CA GLY A 67 5.56 -3.73 -13.29
C GLY A 67 4.33 -3.00 -13.82
N THR A 68 3.72 -3.61 -14.81
CA THR A 68 2.53 -3.10 -15.50
C THR A 68 1.52 -4.21 -15.66
N ILE A 69 0.25 -3.86 -15.73
CA ILE A 69 -0.80 -4.79 -16.11
C ILE A 69 -0.94 -4.73 -17.63
N ASN A 70 -0.71 -5.88 -18.31
CA ASN A 70 -0.81 -6.02 -19.76
C ASN A 70 -0.05 -4.96 -20.57
N GLY A 71 1.10 -4.52 -20.09
CA GLY A 71 1.91 -3.50 -20.76
C GLY A 71 1.35 -2.09 -20.71
N ALA A 72 0.23 -1.87 -20.06
CA ALA A 72 -0.32 -0.53 -19.89
C ALA A 72 0.57 0.30 -18.96
N GLY A 73 1.14 1.35 -19.53
CA GLY A 73 2.24 2.12 -18.97
C GLY A 73 1.96 2.81 -17.66
N THR A 74 2.34 2.18 -16.60
CA THR A 74 2.65 2.82 -15.33
C THR A 74 3.88 2.18 -14.74
N TRP A 75 4.53 2.94 -13.92
CA TRP A 75 5.71 2.52 -13.17
C TRP A 75 5.38 1.58 -12.00
N SER A 76 4.12 1.35 -11.71
CA SER A 76 3.64 0.45 -10.66
C SER A 76 2.39 -0.30 -11.09
N GLU A 77 2.36 -1.58 -10.83
CA GLU A 77 1.16 -2.39 -11.04
C GLU A 77 0.10 -2.06 -9.98
N ARG A 78 0.53 -1.89 -8.73
CA ARG A 78 -0.36 -1.69 -7.58
C ARG A 78 0.40 -1.11 -6.39
N CYS A 79 -0.34 -0.40 -5.54
CA CYS A 79 0.14 0.03 -4.25
C CYS A 79 -0.67 -0.63 -3.13
N PHE A 80 0.00 -1.03 -2.08
CA PHE A 80 -0.60 -1.55 -0.85
C PHE A 80 -0.20 -0.67 0.33
N ILE A 81 -1.08 -0.54 1.30
CA ILE A 81 -0.72 -0.06 2.63
C ILE A 81 -0.55 -1.27 3.54
N GLY A 82 0.60 -1.35 4.20
CA GLY A 82 0.91 -2.30 5.24
C GLY A 82 1.04 -1.62 6.60
N LEU A 83 1.14 -2.42 7.64
CA LEU A 83 1.28 -2.00 9.02
C LEU A 83 2.49 -2.66 9.67
N MET A 84 3.29 -1.88 10.38
CA MET A 84 4.26 -2.36 11.36
C MET A 84 3.92 -1.83 12.75
N GLU A 85 4.29 -2.60 13.76
CA GLU A 85 4.14 -2.20 15.16
C GLU A 85 5.44 -2.42 15.93
N THR A 86 5.66 -1.59 16.96
CA THR A 86 6.73 -1.76 17.93
C THR A 86 6.34 -1.16 19.29
N SER A 87 6.98 -1.66 20.33
CA SER A 87 6.96 -1.02 21.66
C SER A 87 8.15 -0.07 21.87
N ASN A 88 9.19 -0.15 21.05
CA ASN A 88 10.41 0.66 21.14
C ASN A 88 10.80 1.23 19.77
N PRO A 89 10.29 2.40 19.36
CA PRO A 89 10.50 2.93 18.01
C PRO A 89 11.95 3.33 17.72
N ALA A 90 12.80 3.46 18.75
CA ALA A 90 14.22 3.76 18.58
C ALA A 90 15.06 2.52 18.22
N ASP A 91 14.53 1.34 18.44
CA ASP A 91 15.14 0.08 18.05
C ASP A 91 14.57 -0.36 16.69
N ILE A 92 15.37 -0.21 15.65
CA ILE A 92 14.96 -0.51 14.27
C ILE A 92 14.57 -1.97 14.05
N ASP A 93 15.17 -2.89 14.82
CA ASP A 93 14.93 -4.33 14.70
C ASP A 93 13.70 -4.79 15.49
N SER A 94 13.13 -3.92 16.32
CA SER A 94 11.91 -4.20 17.09
C SER A 94 10.62 -4.02 16.31
N TRP A 95 10.67 -3.47 15.10
CA TRP A 95 9.50 -3.26 14.26
C TRP A 95 9.04 -4.57 13.64
N GLU A 96 7.82 -4.97 13.96
CA GLU A 96 7.20 -6.20 13.46
C GLU A 96 6.19 -5.88 12.35
N ASP A 97 6.31 -6.54 11.20
CA ASP A 97 5.32 -6.46 10.12
C ASP A 97 4.02 -7.17 10.55
N LYS A 98 2.93 -6.42 10.58
CA LYS A 98 1.58 -6.92 10.91
C LYS A 98 0.75 -7.22 9.65
N GLY A 99 1.33 -6.99 8.48
CA GLY A 99 0.74 -7.39 7.22
C GLY A 99 -0.07 -6.32 6.50
N PHE A 100 -0.92 -6.81 5.63
CA PHE A 100 -1.76 -6.02 4.75
C PHE A 100 -2.85 -5.25 5.50
N VAL A 101 -3.03 -3.99 5.15
CA VAL A 101 -4.11 -3.15 5.67
C VAL A 101 -5.15 -2.89 4.59
N VAL A 102 -4.76 -2.25 3.50
CA VAL A 102 -5.69 -1.86 2.44
C VAL A 102 -5.00 -1.69 1.09
N THR A 103 -5.75 -1.95 0.05
CA THR A 103 -5.56 -1.48 -1.32
C THR A 103 -6.94 -1.30 -1.96
N ASN A 104 -7.05 -0.49 -2.98
CA ASN A 104 -8.27 -0.50 -3.78
C ASN A 104 -8.28 -1.75 -4.66
N TYR A 105 -9.37 -2.46 -4.68
CA TYR A 105 -9.49 -3.69 -5.47
C TYR A 105 -9.66 -3.40 -6.95
N SER A 106 -10.61 -2.56 -7.30
CA SER A 106 -10.76 -2.01 -8.64
C SER A 106 -11.83 -0.92 -8.61
N ASP A 107 -11.72 0.05 -9.50
CA ASP A 107 -12.78 1.03 -9.70
C ASP A 107 -14.05 0.41 -10.29
N ARG A 108 -13.99 -0.83 -10.73
CA ARG A 108 -15.18 -1.56 -11.15
C ARG A 108 -16.18 -1.70 -10.01
N GLU A 109 -15.73 -1.75 -8.77
CA GLU A 109 -16.60 -1.74 -7.61
C GLU A 109 -17.32 -0.41 -7.44
N LEU A 110 -16.69 0.68 -7.91
CA LEU A 110 -17.25 2.03 -7.88
C LEU A 110 -17.96 2.40 -9.18
N ASN A 111 -17.58 1.80 -10.30
CA ASN A 111 -18.14 2.04 -11.61
C ASN A 111 -18.25 0.74 -12.42
N PHE A 112 -19.38 0.11 -12.38
CA PHE A 112 -19.67 -1.16 -13.05
C PHE A 112 -19.53 -1.12 -14.58
N ASN A 113 -19.44 0.05 -15.19
CA ASN A 113 -19.25 0.21 -16.63
C ASN A 113 -17.78 0.11 -17.05
N VAL A 114 -16.84 0.08 -16.11
CA VAL A 114 -15.42 -0.05 -16.42
C VAL A 114 -15.10 -1.51 -16.67
N SER A 115 -14.60 -1.80 -17.87
CA SER A 115 -14.10 -3.14 -18.20
C SER A 115 -12.83 -3.47 -17.42
N THR A 116 -12.79 -4.64 -16.82
CA THR A 116 -11.58 -5.15 -16.15
C THR A 116 -10.45 -5.45 -17.13
N THR A 117 -10.73 -5.48 -18.43
CA THR A 117 -9.74 -5.73 -19.49
C THR A 117 -9.22 -4.45 -20.13
N ASP A 118 -9.83 -3.32 -19.86
CA ASP A 118 -9.36 -2.02 -20.36
C ASP A 118 -8.31 -1.41 -19.44
N TYR A 119 -7.14 -2.02 -19.47
CA TYR A 119 -6.01 -1.58 -18.63
C TYR A 119 -5.31 -0.33 -19.15
N ALA A 120 -5.55 0.09 -20.38
CA ALA A 120 -5.00 1.34 -20.93
C ALA A 120 -5.65 2.56 -20.27
N HIS A 121 -6.91 2.43 -19.90
CA HIS A 121 -7.67 3.43 -19.13
C HIS A 121 -7.79 3.02 -17.67
N CYS A 122 -6.91 2.16 -17.22
CA CYS A 122 -7.02 1.40 -16.02
C CYS A 122 -6.98 2.26 -14.77
N TYR A 123 -7.98 2.11 -14.01
CA TYR A 123 -8.22 2.72 -12.72
C TYR A 123 -7.51 2.01 -11.57
N PHE A 124 -6.82 0.92 -11.86
CA PHE A 124 -6.15 0.09 -10.86
C PHE A 124 -4.79 0.60 -10.44
N LYS A 125 -4.35 1.67 -11.06
CA LYS A 125 -3.06 2.28 -10.82
C LYS A 125 -3.20 3.15 -9.59
N TYR A 126 -2.30 3.10 -8.62
CA TYR A 126 -2.28 4.02 -7.48
C TYR A 126 -3.37 3.81 -6.43
N ASN A 127 -3.49 2.64 -5.96
CA ASN A 127 -4.69 2.19 -5.27
C ASN A 127 -4.74 2.52 -3.78
N ALA A 128 -3.62 2.74 -3.13
CA ALA A 128 -3.60 3.21 -1.76
C ALA A 128 -2.23 3.79 -1.44
N ILE A 129 -2.16 5.09 -1.22
CA ILE A 129 -0.93 5.83 -0.92
C ILE A 129 -1.14 6.83 0.20
N ASP A 130 -0.05 7.38 0.71
CA ASP A 130 -0.03 8.49 1.67
C ASP A 130 -0.94 8.25 2.89
N PRO A 131 -0.75 7.14 3.63
CA PRO A 131 -1.56 6.86 4.80
C PRO A 131 -1.36 7.90 5.89
N SER A 132 -2.45 8.28 6.55
CA SER A 132 -2.41 9.12 7.74
C SER A 132 -3.40 8.61 8.79
N LEU A 133 -2.91 8.29 9.99
CA LEU A 133 -3.75 7.85 11.09
C LEU A 133 -4.21 9.06 11.90
N ILE A 134 -5.51 9.20 12.04
CA ILE A 134 -6.17 10.14 12.95
C ILE A 134 -6.75 9.35 14.11
N ILE A 135 -6.53 9.83 15.32
CA ILE A 135 -7.18 9.33 16.52
C ILE A 135 -8.05 10.47 17.03
N ASN A 136 -9.36 10.26 17.05
CA ASN A 136 -10.30 11.28 17.50
C ASN A 136 -10.38 11.36 19.04
N GLU A 137 -11.14 12.31 19.55
CA GLU A 137 -11.31 12.54 20.98
C GLU A 137 -11.93 11.34 21.73
N LYS A 138 -12.63 10.47 21.01
CA LYS A 138 -13.21 9.23 21.57
C LYS A 138 -12.22 8.06 21.56
N GLY A 139 -11.01 8.26 21.05
CA GLY A 139 -10.02 7.19 20.87
C GLY A 139 -10.28 6.29 19.68
N GLU A 140 -11.19 6.66 18.77
CA GLU A 140 -11.43 5.91 17.54
C GLU A 140 -10.33 6.20 16.52
N HIS A 141 -9.89 5.17 15.82
CA HIS A 141 -8.82 5.23 14.83
C HIS A 141 -9.39 5.30 13.41
N TRP A 142 -8.98 6.32 12.68
CA TRP A 142 -9.38 6.56 11.30
C TRP A 142 -8.14 6.60 10.41
N LEU A 143 -8.05 5.68 9.46
CA LEU A 143 -6.98 5.70 8.47
C LEU A 143 -7.47 6.43 7.22
N ILE A 144 -6.86 7.58 6.96
CA ILE A 144 -7.06 8.34 5.72
C ILE A 144 -5.94 7.97 4.76
N TYR A 145 -6.24 7.76 3.49
CA TYR A 145 -5.24 7.51 2.47
C TYR A 145 -5.67 8.08 1.13
N GLY A 146 -4.69 8.37 0.28
CA GLY A 146 -4.92 8.80 -1.09
C GLY A 146 -5.23 7.61 -1.99
N SER A 147 -6.16 7.81 -2.92
CA SER A 147 -6.39 6.90 -4.02
C SER A 147 -6.32 7.68 -5.32
N TRP A 148 -5.36 7.30 -6.17
CA TRP A 148 -5.27 7.89 -7.49
C TRP A 148 -6.09 7.09 -8.47
N HIS A 149 -6.97 7.80 -9.14
CA HIS A 149 -7.75 7.29 -10.24
C HIS A 149 -7.10 7.65 -11.57
N SER A 150 -7.41 6.92 -12.61
CA SER A 150 -6.98 7.23 -13.95
C SER A 150 -7.56 8.55 -14.46
N LYS A 151 -7.18 8.94 -15.67
CA LYS A 151 -7.55 10.20 -16.32
C LYS A 151 -9.05 10.53 -16.33
N LEU A 152 -9.93 9.57 -16.05
CA LEU A 152 -11.38 9.75 -16.08
C LEU A 152 -11.97 10.16 -14.72
N SER A 153 -11.26 10.02 -13.63
CA SER A 153 -11.74 10.55 -12.35
C SER A 153 -11.34 12.01 -12.21
N ARG A 154 -12.33 12.87 -12.19
CA ARG A 154 -12.12 14.31 -11.99
C ARG A 154 -11.80 14.69 -10.55
N HIS A 155 -11.75 13.74 -9.65
CA HIS A 155 -11.57 13.97 -8.22
C HIS A 155 -10.62 12.91 -7.65
N GLY A 156 -9.43 13.32 -7.29
CA GLY A 156 -8.63 12.57 -6.34
C GLY A 156 -9.41 12.52 -5.03
N GLY A 157 -9.97 11.37 -4.70
CA GLY A 157 -10.73 11.20 -3.46
C GLY A 157 -9.81 10.76 -2.34
N ALA A 158 -9.92 11.41 -1.18
CA ALA A 158 -9.50 10.79 0.06
C ALA A 158 -10.60 9.80 0.44
N CYS A 159 -10.24 8.53 0.66
CA CYS A 159 -11.17 7.57 1.23
C CYS A 159 -11.11 7.70 2.76
N LEU A 160 -12.27 7.87 3.37
CA LEU A 160 -12.46 7.81 4.81
C LEU A 160 -12.75 6.38 5.23
#